data_087d8fa4211e648bb811cfa8f8dddc18
#
_entry.id   087d8fa4211e648bb811cfa8f8dddc18
#
_cell.length_a   1.000
_cell.length_b   1.000
_cell.length_c   1.000
_cell.angle_alpha   90.00
_cell.angle_beta   90.00
_cell.angle_gamma   90.00
#
_symmetry.space_group_name_H-M   'P 1'
#
loop_
_entity.id
_entity.type
_entity.pdbx_description
1 polymer ?
#
loop_
_entity_poly.entity_id
_entity_poly.type
_entity_poly.pdbx_seq_one_letter_code
_entity_poly.pdbx_strand_id
1 'polypeptide(L)' 'MSKAVLFFADGTEECEALLVADLLRRARVEVIIASAMGRRALVSSHGIHLNADALAEDVDYSDVDMVCLLYTS' A
#
# COMPACT_ATOMS: atom_id res chain seq x y z
N MET A 1 5.27 -17.86 4.49
CA MET A 1 4.15 -16.96 4.17
C MET A 1 4.62 -15.92 3.16
N SER A 2 3.82 -15.69 2.12
CA SER A 2 4.16 -14.68 1.12
C SER A 2 3.98 -13.27 1.66
N LYS A 3 4.78 -12.35 1.16
CA LYS A 3 4.75 -10.96 1.59
C LYS A 3 4.68 -10.03 0.38
N ALA A 4 3.76 -9.08 0.43
CA ALA A 4 3.53 -8.09 -0.62
C ALA A 4 3.62 -6.67 -0.06
N VAL A 5 4.16 -5.77 -0.85
CA VAL A 5 4.19 -4.35 -0.51
C VAL A 5 3.37 -3.59 -1.56
N LEU A 6 2.38 -2.82 -1.10
CA LEU A 6 1.60 -1.91 -1.95
C LEU A 6 2.10 -0.49 -1.72
N PHE A 7 2.59 0.15 -2.77
CA PHE A 7 2.99 1.55 -2.69
C PHE A 7 1.78 2.45 -2.87
N PHE A 8 1.61 3.37 -1.97
CA PHE A 8 0.49 4.29 -1.93
C PHE A 8 1.01 5.72 -1.85
N ALA A 9 0.42 6.61 -2.62
CA ALA A 9 0.76 8.03 -2.62
C ALA A 9 -0.53 8.85 -2.60
N ASP A 10 -0.41 10.14 -2.34
CA ASP A 10 -1.57 11.04 -2.45
C ASP A 10 -2.15 10.95 -3.87
N GLY A 11 -3.47 10.88 -3.95
CA GLY A 11 -4.16 10.76 -5.22
C GLY A 11 -4.32 9.33 -5.73
N THR A 12 -3.79 8.33 -5.03
CA THR A 12 -4.03 6.93 -5.38
C THR A 12 -5.52 6.62 -5.25
N GLU A 13 -6.05 5.84 -6.21
CA GLU A 13 -7.45 5.43 -6.18
C GLU A 13 -7.65 4.42 -5.05
N GLU A 14 -8.39 4.83 -4.01
CA GLU A 14 -8.52 4.06 -2.77
C GLU A 14 -9.25 2.74 -2.97
N CYS A 15 -10.25 2.72 -3.83
CA CYS A 15 -11.03 1.51 -4.06
C CYS A 15 -10.16 0.40 -4.64
N GLU A 16 -9.35 0.72 -5.64
CA GLU A 16 -8.45 -0.27 -6.25
C GLU A 16 -7.39 -0.74 -5.25
N ALA A 17 -6.78 0.22 -4.55
CA ALA A 17 -5.70 -0.09 -3.61
C ALA A 17 -6.20 -0.95 -2.46
N LEU A 18 -7.29 -0.55 -1.83
CA LEU A 18 -7.82 -1.26 -0.65
C LEU A 18 -8.43 -2.59 -1.03
N LEU A 19 -9.03 -2.70 -2.22
CA LEU A 19 -9.55 -3.98 -2.70
C LEU A 19 -8.42 -4.99 -2.89
N VAL A 20 -7.32 -4.58 -3.51
CA VAL A 20 -6.16 -5.46 -3.69
C VAL A 20 -5.59 -5.88 -2.34
N ALA A 21 -5.44 -4.94 -1.41
CA ALA A 21 -4.95 -5.25 -0.07
C ALA A 21 -5.85 -6.24 0.65
N ASP A 22 -7.18 -6.04 0.57
CA ASP A 22 -8.14 -6.92 1.20
C ASP A 22 -8.08 -8.33 0.62
N LEU A 23 -8.06 -8.45 -0.71
CA LEU A 23 -8.01 -9.75 -1.36
C LEU A 23 -6.73 -10.51 -1.04
N LEU A 24 -5.59 -9.82 -1.01
CA LEU A 24 -4.32 -10.45 -0.66
C LEU A 24 -4.30 -10.91 0.80
N ARG A 25 -4.82 -10.09 1.71
CA ARG A 25 -4.91 -10.47 3.14
C ARG A 25 -5.84 -11.67 3.34
N ARG A 26 -6.94 -11.73 2.60
CA ARG A 26 -7.84 -12.89 2.64
C ARG A 26 -7.15 -14.16 2.14
N ALA A 27 -6.21 -14.02 1.21
CA ALA A 27 -5.42 -15.14 0.68
C ALA A 27 -4.22 -15.48 1.60
N ARG A 28 -4.16 -14.89 2.79
CA ARG A 28 -3.10 -15.09 3.78
C ARG A 28 -1.73 -14.60 3.33
N VAL A 29 -1.73 -13.59 2.47
CA VAL A 29 -0.51 -12.86 2.11
C VAL A 29 -0.31 -11.76 3.14
N GLU A 30 0.91 -11.61 3.66
CA GLU A 30 1.25 -10.47 4.50
C GLU A 30 1.35 -9.22 3.61
N VAL A 31 0.52 -8.21 3.87
CA VAL A 31 0.46 -7.01 3.05
C VAL A 31 0.90 -5.81 3.88
N ILE A 32 1.87 -5.07 3.35
CA ILE A 32 2.29 -3.80 3.91
C ILE A 32 1.88 -2.70 2.94
N ILE A 33 1.09 -1.75 3.41
CA ILE A 33 0.79 -0.54 2.66
C ILE A 33 1.87 0.48 2.99
N ALA A 34 2.69 0.80 2.01
CA ALA A 34 3.86 1.66 2.18
C ALA A 34 3.63 3.01 1.54
N SER A 35 3.88 4.08 2.29
CA SER A 35 3.76 5.44 1.77
C SER A 35 4.99 5.82 0.95
N ALA A 36 4.76 6.30 -0.26
CA ALA A 36 5.82 6.85 -1.11
C ALA A 36 6.00 8.36 -0.91
N MET A 37 5.31 8.96 0.07
CA MET A 37 5.26 10.41 0.25
C MET A 37 6.11 10.92 1.41
N GLY A 38 6.87 10.07 2.07
CA GLY A 38 7.68 10.46 3.22
C GLY A 38 6.88 10.72 4.50
N ARG A 39 5.58 10.42 4.50
CA ARG A 39 4.71 10.50 5.67
C ARG A 39 3.65 9.41 5.60
N ARG A 40 3.20 8.92 6.75
CA ARG A 40 2.19 7.86 6.79
C ARG A 40 0.79 8.37 6.48
N ALA A 41 0.49 9.62 6.81
CA ALA A 41 -0.82 10.22 6.54
C ALA A 41 -0.95 10.53 5.06
N LEU A 42 -1.97 9.97 4.42
CA LEU A 42 -2.17 10.06 2.97
C LEU A 42 -3.62 10.48 2.68
N VAL A 43 -3.81 11.06 1.49
CA VAL A 43 -5.13 11.45 0.99
C VAL A 43 -5.34 10.80 -0.37
N SER A 44 -6.39 10.00 -0.49
CA SER A 44 -6.71 9.30 -1.74
C SER A 44 -7.27 10.24 -2.80
N SER A 45 -7.50 9.70 -4.01
CA SER A 45 -8.03 10.48 -5.13
C SER A 45 -9.40 11.11 -4.84
N HIS A 46 -10.17 10.53 -3.95
CA HIS A 46 -11.49 11.04 -3.56
C HIS A 46 -11.48 11.73 -2.20
N GLY A 47 -10.32 12.16 -1.74
CA GLY A 47 -10.19 12.91 -0.51
C GLY A 47 -10.32 12.11 0.78
N ILE A 48 -10.21 10.78 0.70
CA ILE A 48 -10.28 9.94 1.88
C ILE A 48 -8.92 9.92 2.57
N HIS A 49 -8.92 10.27 3.85
CA HIS A 49 -7.71 10.26 4.66
C HIS A 49 -7.44 8.84 5.15
N LEU A 50 -6.19 8.41 5.03
CA LEU A 50 -5.77 7.10 5.53
C LEU A 50 -4.33 7.17 6.01
N ASN A 51 -3.95 6.17 6.80
CA ASN A 51 -2.57 6.04 7.27
C ASN A 51 -1.97 4.77 6.68
N ALA A 52 -0.79 4.90 6.08
CA ALA A 52 -0.04 3.74 5.62
C ALA A 52 0.51 2.96 6.82
N ASP A 53 0.84 1.69 6.60
CA ASP A 53 1.43 0.85 7.64
C ASP A 53 2.87 1.28 7.94
N ALA A 54 3.59 1.74 6.91
CA ALA A 54 4.99 2.14 7.03
C ALA A 54 5.35 3.13 5.93
N LEU A 55 6.50 3.77 6.06
CA LEU A 55 7.09 4.55 4.98
C LEU A 55 7.83 3.60 4.04
N ALA A 56 7.83 3.92 2.74
CA ALA A 56 8.52 3.09 1.74
C ALA A 56 9.99 2.88 2.07
N GLU A 57 10.67 3.90 2.57
CA GLU A 57 12.07 3.83 2.94
C GLU A 57 12.35 3.00 4.20
N ASP A 58 11.31 2.73 5.00
CA ASP A 58 11.45 1.96 6.24
C ASP A 58 11.12 0.47 6.07
N VAL A 59 10.67 0.06 4.89
CA VAL A 59 10.31 -1.32 4.63
C VAL A 59 11.55 -2.15 4.35
N ASP A 60 11.63 -3.34 4.97
CA ASP A 60 12.67 -4.31 4.64
C ASP A 60 12.19 -5.14 3.45
N TYR A 61 12.83 -4.96 2.30
CA TYR A 61 12.44 -5.61 1.06
C TYR A 61 13.09 -6.97 0.85
N SER A 62 13.94 -7.42 1.77
CA SER A 62 14.73 -8.65 1.58
C SER A 62 13.88 -9.91 1.45
N ASP A 63 12.69 -9.91 2.05
CA ASP A 63 11.78 -11.05 2.05
C ASP A 63 10.46 -10.77 1.32
N VAL A 64 10.42 -9.71 0.52
CA VAL A 64 9.22 -9.33 -0.22
C VAL A 64 9.11 -10.15 -1.51
N ASP A 65 7.96 -10.78 -1.72
CA ASP A 65 7.69 -11.61 -2.90
C ASP A 65 7.04 -10.83 -4.03
N MET A 66 6.29 -9.77 -3.70
CA MET A 66 5.50 -9.03 -4.68
C MET A 66 5.47 -7.55 -4.32
N VAL A 67 5.64 -6.71 -5.33
CA VAL A 67 5.49 -5.26 -5.21
C VAL A 67 4.37 -4.81 -6.13
N CYS A 68 3.43 -4.05 -5.58
CA CYS A 68 2.30 -3.50 -6.35
C CYS A 68 2.44 -1.99 -6.45
N LEU A 69 2.41 -1.49 -7.66
CA LEU A 69 2.38 -0.06 -7.95
C LEU A 69 0.98 0.29 -8.43
N LEU A 70 0.35 1.24 -7.78
CA LEU A 70 -1.01 1.64 -8.10
C LEU A 70 -0.96 3.03 -8.72
N TYR A 71 -1.60 3.18 -9.87
CA TYR A 71 -1.64 4.46 -10.57
C TYR A 71 -2.64 5.40 -9.92
N THR A 72 -2.30 6.67 -9.93
CA THR A 72 -3.24 7.72 -9.56
C THR A 72 -4.15 8.05 -10.74
N SER A 73 -5.35 8.42 -10.46
CA SER A 73 -6.31 8.82 -11.49
C SER A 73 -6.62 10.31 -11.41
#